data_72ec4d2e1da5b40c0e61f42f494bd48b
#
_entry.id   72ec4d2e1da5b40c0e61f42f494bd48b
#
_cell.length_a   1.000
_cell.length_b   1.000
_cell.length_c   1.000
_cell.angle_alpha   90.00
_cell.angle_beta   90.00
_cell.angle_gamma   90.00
#
_symmetry.space_group_name_H-M   'P 1'
#
loop_
_entity.id
_entity.type
_entity.pdbx_description
1 polymer ?
#
loop_
_entity_poly.entity_id
_entity_poly.type
_entity_poly.pdbx_seq_one_letter_code
_entity_poly.pdbx_strand_id
1 'polypeptide(L)'
;MSNYCASKLRCSTACLELNQSQDFESLSGFTSKDTPFFKKESPHNMFTIYDVDYYPAVSIGEIPQILNHGYCYLLYDFGVLTEANYNEFLRCDRKIVIGSLAPWKEQLYHKFIQSTFIGQKSGEDFYYLVLFGEGNDMQAFRKKYHLSMAQIPFFKNPFHIEKEQFPFLQELL
;
A
#
# COMPACT_ATOMS: atom_id res chain seq x y z
N MET A 1 -6.74 0.59 2.87
CA MET A 1 -6.06 1.58 3.73
C MET A 1 -6.60 3.00 3.47
N SER A 2 -6.42 3.56 2.28
CA SER A 2 -6.81 4.94 1.95
C SER A 2 -8.26 5.28 2.32
N ASN A 3 -9.20 4.44 1.92
CA ASN A 3 -10.62 4.65 2.27
C ASN A 3 -10.89 4.57 3.78
N TYR A 4 -10.11 3.82 4.54
CA TYR A 4 -10.19 3.82 6.00
C TYR A 4 -9.73 5.18 6.57
N CYS A 5 -8.61 5.71 6.09
CA CYS A 5 -8.09 7.02 6.52
C CYS A 5 -9.07 8.15 6.20
N ALA A 6 -9.59 8.19 4.98
CA ALA A 6 -10.51 9.23 4.54
C ALA A 6 -11.87 9.13 5.23
N SER A 7 -12.53 7.97 5.20
CA SER A 7 -13.91 7.82 5.67
C SER A 7 -14.02 7.65 7.17
N LYS A 8 -13.15 6.85 7.80
CA LYS A 8 -13.24 6.54 9.23
C LYS A 8 -12.48 7.54 10.09
N LEU A 9 -11.24 7.88 9.71
CA LEU A 9 -10.44 8.86 10.46
C LEU A 9 -10.77 10.31 10.05
N ARG A 10 -11.49 10.50 8.93
CA ARG A 10 -11.81 11.83 8.36
C ARG A 10 -10.58 12.68 8.11
N CYS A 11 -9.54 12.04 7.63
CA CYS A 11 -8.26 12.67 7.32
C CYS A 11 -8.09 12.85 5.82
N SER A 12 -7.56 13.99 5.40
CA SER A 12 -7.18 14.23 4.01
C SER A 12 -6.17 13.17 3.58
N THR A 13 -6.51 12.41 2.53
CA THR A 13 -5.75 11.23 2.13
C THR A 13 -5.50 11.22 0.64
N ALA A 14 -4.27 10.91 0.25
CA ALA A 14 -3.93 10.66 -1.13
C ALA A 14 -3.21 9.32 -1.30
N CYS A 15 -3.38 8.74 -2.51
CA CYS A 15 -2.66 7.57 -3.00
C CYS A 15 -1.83 7.96 -4.22
N LEU A 16 -0.54 7.64 -4.20
CA LEU A 16 0.40 7.90 -5.28
C LEU A 16 0.85 6.58 -5.89
N GLU A 17 0.63 6.41 -7.20
CA GLU A 17 1.14 5.26 -7.94
C GLU A 17 2.57 5.56 -8.40
N LEU A 18 3.55 4.97 -7.71
CA LEU A 18 4.99 5.11 -7.97
C LEU A 18 5.56 3.91 -8.73
N ASN A 19 4.74 3.29 -9.53
CA ASN A 19 5.05 2.13 -10.35
C ASN A 19 4.49 2.32 -11.78
N GLN A 20 4.74 1.37 -12.66
CA GLN A 20 4.32 1.44 -14.07
C GLN A 20 3.11 0.54 -14.38
N SER A 21 2.32 0.13 -13.37
CA SER A 21 1.20 -0.78 -13.58
C SER A 21 0.01 -0.11 -14.29
N GLN A 22 -0.15 1.20 -14.13
CA GLN A 22 -1.28 1.98 -14.63
C GLN A 22 -2.64 1.52 -14.05
N ASP A 23 -2.60 0.95 -12.85
CA ASP A 23 -3.81 0.46 -12.17
C ASP A 23 -4.73 1.62 -11.78
N PHE A 24 -4.16 2.78 -11.40
CA PHE A 24 -4.95 3.96 -11.06
C PHE A 24 -5.62 4.57 -12.30
N GLU A 25 -5.01 4.47 -13.47
CA GLU A 25 -5.64 4.90 -14.70
C GLU A 25 -6.86 4.04 -15.03
N SER A 26 -6.72 2.72 -14.86
CA SER A 26 -7.84 1.78 -14.98
C SER A 26 -8.93 2.07 -13.94
N LEU A 27 -8.56 2.43 -12.71
CA LEU A 27 -9.49 2.82 -11.66
C LEU A 27 -10.25 4.10 -12.02
N SER A 28 -9.63 5.06 -12.70
CA SER A 28 -10.27 6.31 -13.15
C SER A 28 -11.39 6.06 -14.16
N GLY A 29 -11.35 4.96 -14.90
CA GLY A 29 -12.40 4.52 -15.81
C GLY A 29 -13.56 3.80 -15.11
N PHE A 30 -13.39 3.44 -13.83
CA PHE A 30 -14.42 2.75 -13.06
C PHE A 30 -15.45 3.74 -12.53
N THR A 31 -16.49 3.98 -13.32
CA THR A 31 -17.63 4.80 -12.95
C THR A 31 -18.86 3.92 -12.78
N SER A 32 -19.18 3.51 -11.54
CA SER A 32 -20.54 3.06 -11.23
C SER A 32 -21.42 4.28 -10.95
N LYS A 33 -22.74 4.19 -11.21
CA LYS A 33 -23.70 5.28 -10.96
C LYS A 33 -23.68 5.76 -9.49
N ASP A 34 -23.18 4.93 -8.57
CA ASP A 34 -23.18 5.17 -7.14
C ASP A 34 -21.78 5.53 -6.58
N THR A 35 -20.78 5.64 -7.45
CA THR A 35 -19.41 5.99 -7.02
C THR A 35 -19.19 7.49 -7.17
N PRO A 36 -18.99 8.24 -6.09
CA PRO A 36 -18.56 9.63 -6.18
C PRO A 36 -17.17 9.69 -6.83
N PHE A 37 -17.13 10.12 -8.08
CA PHE A 37 -15.92 10.26 -8.86
C PHE A 37 -15.81 11.71 -9.35
N PHE A 38 -14.69 12.34 -9.05
CA PHE A 38 -14.39 13.68 -9.50
C PHE A 38 -13.02 13.69 -10.16
N LYS A 39 -12.96 14.04 -11.44
CA LYS A 39 -11.70 14.32 -12.11
C LYS A 39 -11.37 15.78 -11.88
N LYS A 40 -10.26 16.06 -11.20
CA LYS A 40 -9.76 17.43 -11.02
C LYS A 40 -8.83 17.76 -12.18
N GLU A 41 -8.96 18.94 -12.73
CA GLU A 41 -7.94 19.50 -13.61
C GLU A 41 -6.71 19.84 -12.76
N SER A 42 -5.73 18.95 -12.79
CA SER A 42 -4.46 19.12 -12.08
C SER A 42 -3.30 18.75 -13.01
N PRO A 43 -2.10 19.29 -12.78
CA PRO A 43 -0.90 18.94 -13.55
C PRO A 43 -0.59 17.45 -13.58
N HIS A 44 -1.06 16.71 -12.57
CA HIS A 44 -0.77 15.28 -12.36
C HIS A 44 -1.92 14.36 -12.78
N ASN A 45 -2.90 14.85 -13.54
CA ASN A 45 -4.05 14.03 -13.97
C ASN A 45 -4.82 13.37 -12.79
N MET A 46 -4.80 14.00 -11.61
CA MET A 46 -5.36 13.52 -10.36
C MET A 46 -6.88 13.40 -10.43
N PHE A 47 -7.44 12.40 -9.75
CA PHE A 47 -8.88 12.22 -9.57
C PHE A 47 -9.22 11.82 -8.15
N THR A 48 -10.48 12.02 -7.74
CA THR A 48 -10.95 11.71 -6.38
C THR A 48 -12.04 10.65 -6.43
N ILE A 49 -11.92 9.62 -5.58
CA ILE A 49 -12.98 8.62 -5.32
C ILE A 49 -13.16 8.51 -3.81
N TYR A 50 -14.39 8.68 -3.30
CA TYR A 50 -14.72 8.60 -1.87
C TYR A 50 -13.77 9.37 -0.96
N ASP A 51 -13.55 10.65 -1.30
CA ASP A 51 -12.68 11.58 -0.55
C ASP A 51 -11.20 11.18 -0.49
N VAL A 52 -10.75 10.26 -1.34
CA VAL A 52 -9.34 9.93 -1.54
C VAL A 52 -8.88 10.48 -2.88
N ASP A 53 -7.80 11.24 -2.87
CA ASP A 53 -7.17 11.74 -4.09
C ASP A 53 -6.16 10.72 -4.61
N TYR A 54 -6.33 10.30 -5.88
CA TYR A 54 -5.48 9.33 -6.56
C TYR A 54 -4.60 10.03 -7.59
N TYR A 55 -3.32 9.80 -7.52
CA TYR A 55 -2.31 10.33 -8.43
C TYR A 55 -1.71 9.19 -9.25
N PRO A 56 -2.14 8.99 -10.51
CA PRO A 56 -1.61 7.94 -11.37
C PRO A 56 -0.21 8.27 -11.87
N ALA A 57 0.64 7.26 -12.03
CA ALA A 57 1.94 7.31 -12.68
C ALA A 57 2.86 8.45 -12.22
N VAL A 58 2.94 8.66 -10.90
CA VAL A 58 3.75 9.73 -10.29
C VAL A 58 5.24 9.37 -10.33
N SER A 59 6.06 10.30 -10.76
CA SER A 59 7.52 10.19 -10.62
C SER A 59 7.98 10.62 -9.22
N ILE A 60 9.11 10.10 -8.75
CA ILE A 60 9.70 10.49 -7.45
C ILE A 60 9.94 12.00 -7.37
N GLY A 61 10.31 12.64 -8.47
CA GLY A 61 10.56 14.08 -8.53
C GLY A 61 9.31 14.94 -8.29
N GLU A 62 8.11 14.41 -8.46
CA GLU A 62 6.84 15.11 -8.26
C GLU A 62 6.33 15.04 -6.81
N ILE A 63 6.84 14.09 -6.03
CA ILE A 63 6.43 13.88 -4.62
C ILE A 63 6.48 15.19 -3.79
N PRO A 64 7.56 16.01 -3.85
CA PRO A 64 7.61 17.24 -3.06
C PRO A 64 6.48 18.23 -3.34
N GLN A 65 5.98 18.28 -4.57
CA GLN A 65 4.86 19.15 -4.93
C GLN A 65 3.55 18.64 -4.31
N ILE A 66 3.35 17.33 -4.32
CA ILE A 66 2.16 16.69 -3.74
C ILE A 66 2.17 16.81 -2.21
N LEU A 67 3.33 16.68 -1.57
CA LEU A 67 3.50 16.89 -0.12
C LEU A 67 3.03 18.29 0.33
N ASN A 68 3.23 19.31 -0.49
CA ASN A 68 2.82 20.68 -0.18
C ASN A 68 1.29 20.87 -0.12
N HIS A 69 0.49 19.89 -0.56
CA HIS A 69 -0.97 19.93 -0.44
C HIS A 69 -1.46 19.65 0.99
N GLY A 70 -0.59 19.21 1.90
CA GLY A 70 -0.91 19.06 3.32
C GLY A 70 -1.84 17.90 3.64
N TYR A 71 -1.70 16.78 2.94
CA TYR A 71 -2.41 15.54 3.28
C TYR A 71 -1.97 15.02 4.65
N CYS A 72 -2.94 14.50 5.43
CA CYS A 72 -2.64 13.81 6.69
C CYS A 72 -2.04 12.43 6.44
N TYR A 73 -2.51 11.74 5.38
CA TYR A 73 -2.00 10.44 4.97
C TYR A 73 -1.66 10.43 3.49
N LEU A 74 -0.44 9.99 3.19
CA LEU A 74 0.04 9.72 1.84
C LEU A 74 0.38 8.25 1.73
N LEU A 75 -0.33 7.53 0.87
CA LEU A 75 -0.08 6.13 0.60
C LEU A 75 0.67 5.99 -0.73
N TYR A 76 1.84 5.40 -0.68
CA TYR A 76 2.68 5.18 -1.85
C TYR A 76 2.56 3.74 -2.31
N ASP A 77 2.12 3.55 -3.54
CA ASP A 77 2.14 2.25 -4.19
C ASP A 77 3.41 2.12 -5.04
N PHE A 78 4.38 1.43 -4.49
CA PHE A 78 5.65 1.16 -5.16
C PHE A 78 5.57 -0.04 -6.12
N GLY A 79 4.48 -0.81 -6.09
CA GLY A 79 4.41 -2.07 -6.83
C GLY A 79 5.53 -3.02 -6.42
N VAL A 80 6.34 -3.43 -7.40
CA VAL A 80 7.58 -4.18 -7.14
C VAL A 80 8.71 -3.21 -6.83
N LEU A 81 9.34 -3.37 -5.68
CA LEU A 81 10.44 -2.52 -5.27
C LEU A 81 11.67 -2.72 -6.19
N THR A 82 12.24 -1.62 -6.63
CA THR A 82 13.41 -1.55 -7.51
C THR A 82 14.49 -0.66 -6.88
N GLU A 83 15.71 -0.69 -7.41
CA GLU A 83 16.78 0.22 -6.97
C GLU A 83 16.38 1.70 -7.11
N ALA A 84 15.57 2.03 -8.12
CA ALA A 84 15.17 3.40 -8.40
C ALA A 84 14.21 3.98 -7.33
N ASN A 85 13.33 3.15 -6.74
CA ASN A 85 12.33 3.60 -5.76
C ASN A 85 12.65 3.17 -4.31
N TYR A 86 13.73 2.40 -4.12
CA TYR A 86 14.10 1.85 -2.81
C TYR A 86 14.35 2.92 -1.75
N ASN A 87 15.07 3.98 -2.10
CA ASN A 87 15.39 5.06 -1.16
C ASN A 87 14.13 5.81 -0.71
N GLU A 88 13.17 5.99 -1.61
CA GLU A 88 11.89 6.64 -1.26
C GLU A 88 11.03 5.74 -0.38
N PHE A 89 11.00 4.44 -0.66
CA PHE A 89 10.36 3.46 0.22
C PHE A 89 10.93 3.52 1.65
N LEU A 90 12.25 3.65 1.80
CA LEU A 90 12.88 3.75 3.13
C LEU A 90 12.52 5.04 3.88
N ARG A 91 12.14 6.10 3.18
CA ARG A 91 11.72 7.37 3.79
C ARG A 91 10.31 7.35 4.34
N CYS A 92 9.48 6.39 3.94
CA CYS A 92 8.13 6.28 4.47
C CYS A 92 8.16 6.01 5.98
N ASP A 93 7.23 6.59 6.73
CA ASP A 93 7.08 6.35 8.16
C ASP A 93 6.71 4.89 8.46
N ARG A 94 5.83 4.31 7.64
CA ARG A 94 5.37 2.93 7.71
C ARG A 94 5.66 2.20 6.41
N LYS A 95 6.25 1.03 6.50
CA LYS A 95 6.67 0.22 5.36
C LYS A 95 5.89 -1.08 5.33
N ILE A 96 4.92 -1.18 4.42
CA ILE A 96 4.05 -2.35 4.29
C ILE A 96 4.56 -3.21 3.13
N VAL A 97 4.98 -4.41 3.45
CA VAL A 97 5.49 -5.40 2.50
C VAL A 97 4.46 -6.51 2.35
N ILE A 98 3.86 -6.60 1.15
CA ILE A 98 2.81 -7.57 0.86
C ILE A 98 3.41 -8.71 0.05
N GLY A 99 3.27 -9.93 0.56
CA GLY A 99 3.75 -11.14 -0.09
C GLY A 99 2.70 -12.24 -0.16
N SER A 100 3.13 -13.39 -0.66
CA SER A 100 2.32 -14.59 -0.73
C SER A 100 3.18 -15.80 -0.37
N LEU A 101 2.65 -16.69 0.45
CA LEU A 101 3.27 -18.01 0.75
C LEU A 101 2.66 -19.14 -0.11
N ALA A 102 1.87 -18.79 -1.13
CA ALA A 102 1.43 -19.76 -2.13
C ALA A 102 2.67 -20.37 -2.83
N PRO A 103 2.75 -21.70 -3.03
CA PRO A 103 3.96 -22.39 -3.50
C PRO A 103 4.59 -21.84 -4.77
N TRP A 104 3.77 -21.25 -5.66
CA TRP A 104 4.24 -20.65 -6.93
C TRP A 104 4.71 -19.19 -6.79
N LYS A 105 4.53 -18.55 -5.61
CA LYS A 105 4.92 -17.14 -5.36
C LYS A 105 5.83 -16.96 -4.15
N GLU A 106 5.93 -17.90 -3.24
CA GLU A 106 6.69 -17.79 -1.99
C GLU A 106 8.17 -17.44 -2.22
N GLN A 107 8.77 -17.95 -3.31
CA GLN A 107 10.16 -17.67 -3.65
C GLN A 107 10.43 -16.19 -3.90
N LEU A 108 9.48 -15.45 -4.45
CA LEU A 108 9.62 -14.01 -4.65
C LEU A 108 9.67 -13.27 -3.32
N TYR A 109 8.84 -13.70 -2.37
CA TYR A 109 8.82 -13.12 -1.03
C TYR A 109 10.11 -13.44 -0.27
N HIS A 110 10.59 -14.68 -0.36
CA HIS A 110 11.88 -15.08 0.20
C HIS A 110 13.04 -14.25 -0.37
N LYS A 111 13.12 -14.11 -1.68
CA LYS A 111 14.15 -13.30 -2.35
C LYS A 111 14.11 -11.85 -1.90
N PHE A 112 12.93 -11.26 -1.83
CA PHE A 112 12.77 -9.90 -1.36
C PHE A 112 13.35 -9.73 0.05
N ILE A 113 12.95 -10.56 1.00
CA ILE A 113 13.42 -10.46 2.39
C ILE A 113 14.93 -10.67 2.47
N GLN A 114 15.49 -11.62 1.74
CA GLN A 114 16.93 -11.87 1.73
C GLN A 114 17.72 -10.71 1.12
N SER A 115 17.23 -10.09 0.05
CA SER A 115 17.95 -9.00 -0.63
C SER A 115 17.88 -7.68 0.14
N THR A 116 16.77 -7.40 0.77
CA THR A 116 16.50 -6.11 1.41
C THR A 116 17.08 -6.04 2.83
N PHE A 117 17.29 -7.19 3.50
CA PHE A 117 17.59 -7.24 4.93
C PHE A 117 18.94 -7.84 5.32
N ILE A 118 19.76 -8.29 4.35
CA ILE A 118 21.15 -8.65 4.65
C ILE A 118 21.92 -7.36 4.97
N GLY A 119 21.79 -6.86 6.19
CA GLY A 119 22.55 -5.72 6.69
C GLY A 119 21.75 -4.58 7.31
N GLN A 120 20.44 -4.56 7.19
CA GLN A 120 19.61 -3.59 7.92
C GLN A 120 18.83 -4.30 9.02
N LYS A 121 18.97 -3.80 10.26
CA LYS A 121 18.10 -4.19 11.36
C LYS A 121 16.66 -3.91 10.93
N SER A 122 15.79 -4.91 10.97
CA SER A 122 14.35 -4.74 10.85
C SER A 122 13.92 -3.66 11.84
N GLY A 123 13.65 -2.45 11.34
CA GLY A 123 13.13 -1.37 12.17
C GLY A 123 11.70 -1.69 12.58
N GLU A 124 11.23 -1.05 13.65
CA GLU A 124 9.85 -1.18 14.15
C GLU A 124 8.79 -0.75 13.12
N ASP A 125 9.21 -0.14 12.00
CA ASP A 125 8.34 0.47 10.98
C ASP A 125 7.95 -0.47 9.83
N PHE A 126 8.40 -1.75 9.85
CA PHE A 126 8.11 -2.71 8.80
C PHE A 126 6.97 -3.65 9.17
N TYR A 127 5.95 -3.70 8.33
CA TYR A 127 4.80 -4.59 8.44
C TYR A 127 4.82 -5.61 7.31
N TYR A 128 4.96 -6.89 7.66
CA TYR A 128 4.95 -7.99 6.69
C TYR A 128 3.55 -8.59 6.63
N LEU A 129 2.93 -8.49 5.46
CA LEU A 129 1.58 -8.95 5.22
C LEU A 129 1.56 -10.09 4.21
N VAL A 130 0.64 -11.02 4.39
CA VAL A 130 0.47 -12.20 3.53
C VAL A 130 -0.94 -12.22 2.97
N LEU A 131 -1.05 -12.30 1.62
CA LEU A 131 -2.33 -12.48 0.94
C LEU A 131 -2.82 -13.92 1.01
N PHE A 132 -1.90 -14.88 0.74
CA PHE A 132 -2.19 -16.31 0.76
C PHE A 132 -1.10 -17.04 1.53
N GLY A 133 -1.51 -17.89 2.48
CA GLY A 133 -0.62 -18.72 3.29
C GLY A 133 -1.41 -19.43 4.38
N GLU A 134 -1.02 -20.65 4.68
CA GLU A 134 -1.57 -21.38 5.81
C GLU A 134 -0.84 -21.01 7.11
N GLY A 135 -1.49 -21.26 8.25
CA GLY A 135 -0.92 -20.94 9.55
C GLY A 135 0.47 -21.58 9.80
N ASN A 136 0.66 -22.80 9.30
CA ASN A 136 1.94 -23.52 9.40
C ASN A 136 3.04 -22.87 8.56
N ASP A 137 2.72 -22.41 7.35
CA ASP A 137 3.68 -21.75 6.46
C ASP A 137 4.10 -20.40 7.03
N MET A 138 3.14 -19.64 7.54
CA MET A 138 3.42 -18.38 8.23
C MET A 138 4.31 -18.60 9.47
N GLN A 139 4.06 -19.66 10.23
CA GLN A 139 4.89 -19.98 11.40
C GLN A 139 6.31 -20.39 11.01
N ALA A 140 6.47 -21.20 9.98
CA ALA A 140 7.77 -21.58 9.43
C ALA A 140 8.54 -20.35 8.93
N PHE A 141 7.87 -19.46 8.21
CA PHE A 141 8.45 -18.22 7.71
C PHE A 141 8.91 -17.29 8.85
N ARG A 142 8.05 -17.09 9.88
CA ARG A 142 8.40 -16.32 11.08
C ARG A 142 9.64 -16.85 11.78
N LYS A 143 9.74 -18.18 11.94
CA LYS A 143 10.90 -18.84 12.55
C LYS A 143 12.17 -18.64 11.72
N LYS A 144 12.05 -18.75 10.40
CA LYS A 144 13.19 -18.66 9.48
C LYS A 144 13.81 -17.26 9.45
N TYR A 145 12.97 -16.23 9.45
CA TYR A 145 13.41 -14.83 9.25
C TYR A 145 13.34 -13.97 10.52
N HIS A 146 12.81 -14.52 11.63
CA HIS A 146 12.57 -13.79 12.88
C HIS A 146 11.72 -12.52 12.69
N LEU A 147 10.74 -12.59 11.78
CA LEU A 147 9.85 -11.48 11.44
C LEU A 147 8.43 -11.74 11.94
N SER A 148 7.77 -10.72 12.45
CA SER A 148 6.33 -10.77 12.67
C SER A 148 5.61 -10.56 11.34
N MET A 149 4.53 -11.32 11.09
CA MET A 149 3.70 -11.15 9.89
C MET A 149 2.22 -11.38 10.21
N ALA A 150 1.37 -10.71 9.48
CA ALA A 150 -0.08 -10.85 9.59
C ALA A 150 -0.71 -11.25 8.25
N GLN A 151 -1.80 -11.99 8.32
CA GLN A 151 -2.60 -12.30 7.14
C GLN A 151 -3.54 -11.13 6.84
N ILE A 152 -3.61 -10.74 5.57
CA ILE A 152 -4.56 -9.72 5.13
C ILE A 152 -5.96 -10.33 5.17
N PRO A 153 -6.91 -9.75 5.90
CA PRO A 153 -8.29 -10.21 5.89
C PRO A 153 -8.90 -10.00 4.50
N PHE A 154 -9.90 -10.80 4.17
CA PHE A 154 -10.62 -10.63 2.91
C PHE A 154 -11.48 -9.37 2.93
N PHE A 155 -11.29 -8.48 1.95
CA PHE A 155 -12.10 -7.29 1.74
C PHE A 155 -13.03 -7.53 0.54
N LYS A 156 -14.33 -7.61 0.78
CA LYS A 156 -15.34 -7.78 -0.27
C LYS A 156 -15.37 -6.59 -1.23
N ASN A 157 -15.21 -5.40 -0.68
CA ASN A 157 -15.22 -4.15 -1.42
C ASN A 157 -14.15 -3.21 -0.83
N PRO A 158 -13.13 -2.81 -1.61
CA PRO A 158 -12.07 -1.92 -1.11
C PRO A 158 -12.56 -0.51 -0.77
N PHE A 159 -13.73 -0.12 -1.27
CA PHE A 159 -14.35 1.17 -0.99
C PHE A 159 -15.34 1.13 0.18
N HIS A 160 -15.74 -0.06 0.63
CA HIS A 160 -16.63 -0.24 1.77
C HIS A 160 -16.00 -1.19 2.78
N ILE A 161 -15.35 -0.61 3.79
CA ILE A 161 -14.61 -1.36 4.79
C ILE A 161 -15.54 -1.68 5.95
N GLU A 162 -15.69 -2.95 6.28
CA GLU A 162 -16.51 -3.44 7.38
C GLU A 162 -15.81 -3.20 8.73
N LYS A 163 -16.61 -3.05 9.81
CA LYS A 163 -16.07 -2.71 11.14
C LYS A 163 -15.09 -3.73 11.69
N GLU A 164 -15.27 -5.00 11.33
CA GLU A 164 -14.44 -6.12 11.73
C GLU A 164 -13.00 -5.99 11.21
N GLN A 165 -12.81 -5.21 10.13
CA GLN A 165 -11.50 -4.97 9.51
C GLN A 165 -10.75 -3.75 10.09
N PHE A 166 -11.44 -2.92 10.89
CA PHE A 166 -10.83 -1.71 11.44
C PHE A 166 -9.61 -1.96 12.32
N PRO A 167 -9.62 -2.97 13.25
CA PRO A 167 -8.44 -3.22 14.09
C PRO A 167 -7.19 -3.54 13.26
N PHE A 168 -7.34 -4.37 12.21
CA PHE A 168 -6.24 -4.69 11.30
C PHE A 168 -5.68 -3.45 10.60
N LEU A 169 -6.56 -2.58 10.08
CA LEU A 169 -6.12 -1.36 9.38
C LEU A 169 -5.51 -0.33 10.34
N GLN A 170 -6.03 -0.26 11.58
CA GLN A 170 -5.52 0.64 12.60
C GLN A 170 -4.11 0.24 13.07
N GLU A 171 -3.81 -1.05 13.14
CA GLU A 171 -2.47 -1.54 13.50
C GLU A 171 -1.39 -1.12 12.48
N LEU A 172 -1.78 -0.88 11.23
CA LEU A 172 -0.86 -0.49 10.14
C LEU A 172 -0.57 1.02 10.08
N LEU A 173 -1.29 1.83 10.84
CA LEU A 173 -1.14 3.29 10.93
C LEU A 173 -0.32 3.69 12.14
#